data_e40b7a5dfc6aba411554fc21426d54db
#
_entry.id   e40b7a5dfc6aba411554fc21426d54db
#
_cell.length_a   1.000
_cell.length_b   1.000
_cell.length_c   1.000
_cell.angle_alpha   90.00
_cell.angle_beta   90.00
_cell.angle_gamma   90.00
#
_symmetry.space_group_name_H-M   'P 1'
#
loop_
_entity.id
_entity.type
_entity.pdbx_description
1 polymer ?
#
loop_
_entity_poly.entity_id
_entity_poly.type
_entity_poly.pdbx_seq_one_letter_code
_entity_poly.pdbx_strand_id
1 'polypeptide(L)'
;DTSVSRGLGDVYKRQGKGVSFDTGGVSLKPSNGMEEMKYDMGGSGVVIGLMKALALRKAKANVIGVVGLVENHIGSKAQRPSDVVKSYSGQTIEVLNTDAEGRLVLADALWYTQEQYKPELMVDLATLTGAIIVALGDEYAGLFSNNDKLSKQLAESGDIEGEKLWRLPLNDRYDKMLNSPIADMQNITNGRGPGSITAAQFLQRFVNKVPWAHLDIAGTTWTKQPLPTSPKGATAFGVKLLNRFVSKYYEGK
;
A
#
# COMPACT_ATOMS: atom_id res chain seq x y z
N ASP A 1 -12.78 -0.81 14.60
CA ASP A 1 -14.08 -0.20 14.27
C ASP A 1 -14.15 0.06 12.76
N THR A 2 -14.83 -0.83 12.07
CA THR A 2 -15.04 -0.73 10.62
C THR A 2 -16.34 0.02 10.37
N SER A 3 -16.28 1.32 10.08
CA SER A 3 -17.45 2.05 9.60
C SER A 3 -17.76 1.64 8.16
N VAL A 4 -18.83 0.87 7.97
CA VAL A 4 -19.34 0.44 6.67
C VAL A 4 -20.40 1.42 6.20
N SER A 5 -20.11 2.17 5.14
CA SER A 5 -21.15 2.90 4.39
C SER A 5 -21.80 1.95 3.38
N ARG A 6 -23.09 1.66 3.52
CA ARG A 6 -23.85 0.84 2.57
C ARG A 6 -24.56 1.75 1.56
N GLY A 7 -24.10 1.72 0.32
CA GLY A 7 -24.77 2.30 -0.84
C GLY A 7 -24.97 1.22 -1.91
N LEU A 8 -26.07 1.28 -2.65
CA LEU A 8 -26.44 0.37 -3.74
C LEU A 8 -25.54 0.62 -4.95
N GLY A 9 -24.83 -0.41 -5.45
CA GLY A 9 -23.97 -0.37 -6.63
C GLY A 9 -22.63 -1.09 -6.42
N ASP A 10 -21.81 -1.09 -7.47
CA ASP A 10 -20.50 -1.76 -7.52
C ASP A 10 -19.55 -1.30 -6.42
N VAL A 11 -18.89 -2.25 -5.75
CA VAL A 11 -18.05 -1.98 -4.58
C VAL A 11 -16.61 -1.72 -5.00
N TYR A 12 -16.11 -0.51 -4.75
CA TYR A 12 -14.72 -0.11 -4.99
C TYR A 12 -13.97 0.03 -3.68
N LYS A 13 -12.77 -0.52 -3.58
CA LYS A 13 -12.05 -0.55 -2.31
C LYS A 13 -10.69 0.10 -2.34
N ARG A 14 -10.37 0.74 -1.21
CA ARG A 14 -9.10 1.39 -0.92
C ARG A 14 -8.53 0.85 0.37
N GLN A 15 -7.25 0.48 0.34
CA GLN A 15 -6.55 -0.03 1.51
C GLN A 15 -5.33 0.82 1.78
N GLY A 16 -4.96 0.95 3.06
CA GLY A 16 -3.81 1.72 3.46
C GLY A 16 -3.00 1.05 4.55
N LYS A 17 -1.67 1.02 4.36
CA LYS A 17 -0.71 0.69 5.41
C LYS A 17 -0.79 1.73 6.51
N GLY A 18 -0.93 1.28 7.75
CA GLY A 18 -1.04 2.11 8.94
C GLY A 18 -0.09 1.66 10.05
N VAL A 19 1.21 1.59 9.76
CA VAL A 19 2.22 1.36 10.80
C VAL A 19 2.42 2.67 11.54
N SER A 20 1.91 2.76 12.77
CA SER A 20 1.88 4.01 13.54
C SER A 20 3.27 4.48 13.94
N PHE A 21 4.18 3.55 14.16
CA PHE A 21 5.62 3.77 14.25
C PHE A 21 6.38 2.52 13.82
N ASP A 22 7.46 2.70 13.04
CA ASP A 22 8.27 1.61 12.51
C ASP A 22 9.74 1.73 12.92
N THR A 23 10.17 0.91 13.87
CA THR A 23 11.59 0.79 14.24
C THR A 23 12.35 -0.19 13.34
N GLY A 24 11.65 -0.95 12.48
CA GLY A 24 12.16 -2.12 11.79
C GLY A 24 12.01 -3.41 12.59
N GLY A 25 11.55 -3.34 13.83
CA GLY A 25 11.51 -4.49 14.73
C GLY A 25 12.91 -4.97 15.10
N VAL A 26 13.11 -6.29 15.17
CA VAL A 26 14.44 -6.89 15.45
C VAL A 26 15.44 -6.57 14.32
N SER A 27 15.01 -6.45 13.09
CA SER A 27 15.80 -5.91 11.97
C SER A 27 15.86 -4.38 12.05
N LEU A 28 16.48 -3.87 13.12
CA LEU A 28 16.42 -2.48 13.54
C LEU A 28 16.96 -1.53 12.47
N LYS A 29 16.19 -0.48 12.17
CA LYS A 29 16.62 0.63 11.31
C LYS A 29 17.81 1.39 11.92
N PRO A 30 18.66 2.04 11.10
CA PRO A 30 19.59 3.04 11.61
C PRO A 30 18.87 4.15 12.37
N SER A 31 19.50 4.70 13.40
CA SER A 31 18.91 5.77 14.21
C SER A 31 18.64 7.06 13.43
N ASN A 32 19.44 7.34 12.41
CA ASN A 32 19.28 8.52 11.58
C ASN A 32 18.01 8.45 10.72
N GLY A 33 17.07 9.36 10.99
CA GLY A 33 15.78 9.44 10.31
C GLY A 33 14.70 8.51 10.90
N MET A 34 15.02 7.73 11.95
CA MET A 34 14.03 6.87 12.59
C MET A 34 12.88 7.67 13.22
N GLU A 35 13.14 8.89 13.70
CA GLU A 35 12.12 9.79 14.26
C GLU A 35 11.06 10.21 13.22
N GLU A 36 11.36 10.09 11.93
CA GLU A 36 10.39 10.34 10.86
C GLU A 36 9.45 9.15 10.64
N MET A 37 9.73 7.95 11.16
CA MET A 37 8.93 6.74 10.93
C MET A 37 7.50 6.77 11.50
N LYS A 38 7.11 7.86 12.14
CA LYS A 38 5.70 8.24 12.40
C LYS A 38 4.90 8.48 11.12
N TYR A 39 5.56 8.68 9.95
CA TYR A 39 4.88 8.84 8.66
C TYR A 39 4.52 7.49 7.99
N ASP A 40 4.96 6.38 8.55
CA ASP A 40 4.78 5.04 7.97
C ASP A 40 3.32 4.54 7.99
N MET A 41 2.45 5.38 8.44
CA MET A 41 0.99 5.26 8.34
C MET A 41 0.38 6.09 7.19
N GLY A 42 1.21 6.62 6.28
CA GLY A 42 0.76 7.50 5.20
C GLY A 42 -0.31 6.88 4.31
N GLY A 43 -0.22 5.58 4.00
CA GLY A 43 -1.25 4.87 3.25
C GLY A 43 -2.62 4.91 3.92
N SER A 44 -2.70 4.64 5.23
CA SER A 44 -3.96 4.74 5.99
C SER A 44 -4.46 6.18 6.09
N GLY A 45 -3.55 7.15 6.22
CA GLY A 45 -3.87 8.57 6.20
C GLY A 45 -4.57 8.99 4.91
N VAL A 46 -4.07 8.52 3.76
CA VAL A 46 -4.69 8.75 2.44
C VAL A 46 -6.09 8.13 2.37
N VAL A 47 -6.25 6.87 2.82
CA VAL A 47 -7.56 6.20 2.81
C VAL A 47 -8.58 6.97 3.66
N ILE A 48 -8.22 7.38 4.87
CA ILE A 48 -9.09 8.15 5.77
C ILE A 48 -9.43 9.50 5.13
N GLY A 49 -8.44 10.21 4.58
CA GLY A 49 -8.63 11.50 3.91
C GLY A 49 -9.55 11.39 2.69
N LEU A 50 -9.37 10.36 1.87
CA LEU A 50 -10.24 10.08 0.74
C LEU A 50 -11.68 9.78 1.17
N MET A 51 -11.88 8.89 2.14
CA MET A 51 -13.21 8.54 2.62
C MET A 51 -13.95 9.75 3.18
N LYS A 52 -13.24 10.63 3.90
CA LYS A 52 -13.77 11.92 4.36
C LYS A 52 -14.18 12.81 3.19
N ALA A 53 -13.32 12.95 2.17
CA ALA A 53 -13.61 13.76 0.99
C ALA A 53 -14.83 13.26 0.22
N LEU A 54 -14.91 11.94 -0.01
CA LEU A 54 -16.04 11.29 -0.69
C LEU A 54 -17.36 11.50 0.08
N ALA A 55 -17.33 11.36 1.41
CA ALA A 55 -18.50 11.56 2.25
C ALA A 55 -18.97 13.02 2.24
N LEU A 56 -18.05 13.98 2.41
CA LEU A 56 -18.37 15.41 2.42
C LEU A 56 -18.98 15.91 1.10
N ARG A 57 -18.48 15.42 -0.04
CA ARG A 57 -19.03 15.79 -1.36
C ARG A 57 -20.20 14.91 -1.80
N LYS A 58 -20.64 13.96 -0.94
CA LYS A 58 -21.76 13.04 -1.21
C LYS A 58 -21.57 12.28 -2.52
N ALA A 59 -20.36 11.70 -2.69
CA ALA A 59 -19.99 10.93 -3.87
C ALA A 59 -20.98 9.79 -4.14
N LYS A 60 -21.43 9.67 -5.39
CA LYS A 60 -22.36 8.60 -5.81
C LYS A 60 -21.57 7.37 -6.26
N ALA A 61 -20.80 6.79 -5.36
CA ALA A 61 -20.01 5.59 -5.57
C ALA A 61 -19.98 4.75 -4.30
N ASN A 62 -20.01 3.44 -4.44
CA ASN A 62 -19.90 2.53 -3.32
C ASN A 62 -18.42 2.24 -3.03
N VAL A 63 -17.82 2.99 -2.14
CA VAL A 63 -16.40 2.90 -1.79
C VAL A 63 -16.23 2.44 -0.36
N ILE A 64 -15.36 1.45 -0.14
CA ILE A 64 -14.98 0.98 1.18
C ILE A 64 -13.50 1.30 1.44
N GLY A 65 -13.22 1.91 2.58
CA GLY A 65 -11.86 2.10 3.09
C GLY A 65 -11.50 1.02 4.11
N VAL A 66 -10.35 0.39 3.96
CA VAL A 66 -9.78 -0.56 4.93
C VAL A 66 -8.40 -0.06 5.32
N VAL A 67 -8.09 -0.06 6.61
CA VAL A 67 -6.77 0.34 7.12
C VAL A 67 -6.21 -0.76 8.01
N GLY A 68 -4.97 -1.18 7.75
CA GLY A 68 -4.23 -2.12 8.59
C GLY A 68 -3.40 -1.32 9.59
N LEU A 69 -3.82 -1.28 10.85
CA LEU A 69 -3.16 -0.51 11.90
C LEU A 69 -2.32 -1.42 12.78
N VAL A 70 -1.03 -1.17 12.84
CA VAL A 70 -0.07 -1.91 13.66
C VAL A 70 1.05 -0.98 14.12
N GLU A 71 1.87 -1.47 15.05
CA GLU A 71 3.14 -0.89 15.44
C GLU A 71 4.24 -1.94 15.24
N ASN A 72 5.39 -1.54 14.68
CA ASN A 72 6.54 -2.42 14.50
C ASN A 72 7.70 -1.95 15.37
N HIS A 73 7.92 -2.62 16.48
CA HIS A 73 8.98 -2.26 17.41
C HIS A 73 9.62 -3.49 18.09
N ILE A 74 10.73 -3.25 18.80
CA ILE A 74 11.42 -4.27 19.59
C ILE A 74 10.61 -4.57 20.84
N GLY A 75 10.45 -5.85 21.15
CA GLY A 75 9.75 -6.28 22.36
C GLY A 75 9.92 -7.78 22.59
N SER A 76 9.50 -8.25 23.77
CA SER A 76 9.60 -9.66 24.15
C SER A 76 8.78 -10.61 23.27
N LYS A 77 7.79 -10.07 22.58
CA LYS A 77 6.91 -10.81 21.63
C LYS A 77 7.12 -10.37 20.19
N ALA A 78 8.19 -9.60 19.91
CA ALA A 78 8.47 -9.15 18.55
C ALA A 78 8.77 -10.33 17.63
N GLN A 79 8.31 -10.22 16.38
CA GLN A 79 8.63 -11.14 15.31
C GLN A 79 10.13 -11.16 15.05
N ARG A 80 10.68 -12.31 14.72
CA ARG A 80 12.13 -12.49 14.52
C ARG A 80 12.41 -12.94 13.09
N PRO A 81 13.58 -12.59 12.54
CA PRO A 81 14.07 -13.27 11.34
C PRO A 81 14.08 -14.79 11.54
N SER A 82 13.67 -15.55 10.53
CA SER A 82 13.42 -16.99 10.48
C SER A 82 12.11 -17.46 11.12
N ASP A 83 11.30 -16.60 11.70
CA ASP A 83 9.93 -16.98 12.07
C ASP A 83 9.12 -17.28 10.80
N VAL A 84 8.28 -18.31 10.87
CA VAL A 84 7.29 -18.61 9.82
C VAL A 84 5.90 -18.25 10.37
N VAL A 85 5.27 -17.30 9.71
CA VAL A 85 3.94 -16.82 10.11
C VAL A 85 2.88 -17.26 9.12
N LYS A 86 1.66 -17.41 9.60
CA LYS A 86 0.50 -17.73 8.77
C LYS A 86 -0.31 -16.48 8.51
N SER A 87 -0.51 -16.15 7.24
CA SER A 87 -1.36 -15.04 6.83
C SER A 87 -2.84 -15.37 6.98
N TYR A 88 -3.69 -14.36 6.89
CA TYR A 88 -5.15 -14.53 6.89
C TYR A 88 -5.64 -15.40 5.73
N SER A 89 -4.91 -15.46 4.61
CA SER A 89 -5.22 -16.37 3.50
C SER A 89 -4.94 -17.84 3.80
N GLY A 90 -4.24 -18.13 4.89
CA GLY A 90 -3.75 -19.47 5.22
C GLY A 90 -2.37 -19.80 4.69
N GLN A 91 -1.81 -19.00 3.79
CA GLN A 91 -0.45 -19.15 3.27
C GLN A 91 0.59 -18.84 4.36
N THR A 92 1.69 -19.57 4.34
CA THR A 92 2.81 -19.41 5.27
C THR A 92 3.87 -18.49 4.68
N ILE A 93 4.46 -17.65 5.52
CA ILE A 93 5.44 -16.65 5.12
C ILE A 93 6.67 -16.77 6.02
N GLU A 94 7.81 -17.04 5.43
CA GLU A 94 9.10 -16.95 6.12
C GLU A 94 9.50 -15.48 6.24
N VAL A 95 9.70 -15.01 7.48
CA VAL A 95 10.13 -13.65 7.76
C VAL A 95 11.65 -13.61 7.76
N LEU A 96 12.26 -13.08 6.72
CA LEU A 96 13.71 -12.88 6.66
C LEU A 96 14.14 -11.52 7.20
N ASN A 97 13.24 -10.54 7.13
CA ASN A 97 13.49 -9.18 7.60
C ASN A 97 12.21 -8.60 8.23
N THR A 98 12.28 -8.25 9.50
CA THR A 98 11.14 -7.69 10.23
C THR A 98 10.83 -6.24 9.86
N ASP A 99 11.73 -5.55 9.15
CA ASP A 99 11.52 -4.22 8.54
C ASP A 99 10.76 -4.29 7.20
N ALA A 100 10.29 -5.45 6.84
CA ALA A 100 9.38 -5.69 5.72
C ALA A 100 7.98 -6.14 6.24
N GLU A 101 7.51 -5.49 7.28
CA GLU A 101 6.23 -5.74 7.98
C GLU A 101 5.02 -5.21 7.21
N GLY A 102 5.18 -4.08 6.53
CA GLY A 102 4.06 -3.40 5.85
C GLY A 102 3.37 -4.27 4.81
N ARG A 103 4.13 -5.09 4.09
CA ARG A 103 3.56 -6.04 3.13
C ARG A 103 2.81 -7.18 3.80
N LEU A 104 3.16 -7.57 5.02
CA LEU A 104 2.44 -8.59 5.79
C LEU A 104 1.07 -8.06 6.21
N VAL A 105 1.03 -6.82 6.70
CA VAL A 105 -0.21 -6.12 7.07
C VAL A 105 -1.13 -5.95 5.85
N LEU A 106 -0.57 -5.54 4.72
CA LEU A 106 -1.33 -5.36 3.48
C LEU A 106 -1.83 -6.69 2.91
N ALA A 107 -1.05 -7.76 2.99
CA ALA A 107 -1.46 -9.10 2.54
C ALA A 107 -2.77 -9.54 3.23
N ASP A 108 -2.82 -9.41 4.54
CA ASP A 108 -4.01 -9.77 5.32
C ASP A 108 -5.19 -8.83 5.01
N ALA A 109 -4.94 -7.53 4.90
CA ALA A 109 -5.96 -6.56 4.52
C ALA A 109 -6.53 -6.81 3.11
N LEU A 110 -5.66 -7.14 2.12
CA LEU A 110 -6.06 -7.50 0.75
C LEU A 110 -6.95 -8.75 0.74
N TRP A 111 -6.50 -9.80 1.43
CA TRP A 111 -7.25 -11.05 1.46
C TRP A 111 -8.59 -10.91 2.17
N TYR A 112 -8.60 -10.35 3.38
CA TYR A 112 -9.83 -10.05 4.14
C TYR A 112 -10.84 -9.28 3.29
N THR A 113 -10.34 -8.30 2.58
CA THR A 113 -11.14 -7.42 1.73
C THR A 113 -11.86 -8.18 0.63
N GLN A 114 -11.16 -9.07 -0.08
CA GLN A 114 -11.75 -9.85 -1.17
C GLN A 114 -12.81 -10.82 -0.67
N GLU A 115 -12.52 -11.48 0.45
CA GLU A 115 -13.48 -12.45 1.03
C GLU A 115 -14.76 -11.79 1.51
N GLN A 116 -14.63 -10.72 2.28
CA GLN A 116 -15.78 -10.10 2.94
C GLN A 116 -16.68 -9.31 2.00
N TYR A 117 -16.10 -8.73 0.95
CA TYR A 117 -16.85 -7.73 0.21
C TYR A 117 -16.89 -7.92 -1.31
N LYS A 118 -16.11 -8.83 -1.86
CA LYS A 118 -16.08 -9.17 -3.31
C LYS A 118 -16.02 -7.91 -4.20
N PRO A 119 -14.96 -7.08 -4.08
CA PRO A 119 -14.89 -5.81 -4.81
C PRO A 119 -14.67 -6.03 -6.30
N GLU A 120 -15.14 -5.09 -7.12
CA GLU A 120 -14.82 -5.04 -8.55
C GLU A 120 -13.38 -4.67 -8.84
N LEU A 121 -12.78 -3.85 -7.98
CA LEU A 121 -11.37 -3.53 -8.01
C LEU A 121 -10.84 -3.16 -6.62
N MET A 122 -9.52 -3.26 -6.48
CA MET A 122 -8.81 -2.83 -5.27
C MET A 122 -7.66 -1.89 -5.64
N VAL A 123 -7.44 -0.88 -4.80
CA VAL A 123 -6.21 -0.08 -4.82
C VAL A 123 -5.68 0.00 -3.40
N ASP A 124 -4.43 -0.34 -3.19
CA ASP A 124 -3.78 -0.14 -1.91
C ASP A 124 -2.64 0.87 -2.02
N LEU A 125 -2.36 1.56 -0.92
CA LEU A 125 -1.31 2.55 -0.80
C LEU A 125 -0.47 2.27 0.44
N ALA A 126 0.84 2.39 0.27
CA ALA A 126 1.76 2.23 1.38
C ALA A 126 3.04 3.04 1.19
N THR A 127 3.59 3.51 2.28
CA THR A 127 4.99 3.88 2.42
C THR A 127 5.80 2.58 2.55
N LEU A 128 5.98 1.88 1.41
CA LEU A 128 6.34 0.47 1.49
C LEU A 128 7.84 0.22 1.39
N THR A 129 8.53 0.91 0.47
CA THR A 129 9.93 0.56 0.21
C THR A 129 10.86 1.78 0.11
N GLY A 130 12.04 1.67 0.71
CA GLY A 130 13.12 2.61 0.41
C GLY A 130 13.61 2.52 -1.04
N ALA A 131 13.39 1.38 -1.70
CA ALA A 131 13.79 1.16 -3.08
C ALA A 131 13.04 2.06 -4.06
N ILE A 132 11.78 2.41 -3.82
CA ILE A 132 11.03 3.32 -4.68
C ILE A 132 11.57 4.74 -4.58
N ILE A 133 12.05 5.16 -3.40
CA ILE A 133 12.67 6.47 -3.21
C ILE A 133 13.96 6.56 -4.02
N VAL A 134 14.76 5.48 -4.04
CA VAL A 134 15.99 5.41 -4.85
C VAL A 134 15.67 5.46 -6.36
N ALA A 135 14.55 4.84 -6.78
CA ALA A 135 14.17 4.76 -8.18
C ALA A 135 13.52 6.03 -8.71
N LEU A 136 12.63 6.68 -7.94
CA LEU A 136 11.74 7.75 -8.42
C LEU A 136 11.85 9.05 -7.62
N GLY A 137 12.65 9.08 -6.54
CA GLY A 137 12.74 10.24 -5.65
C GLY A 137 11.40 10.56 -4.98
N ASP A 138 11.08 11.84 -4.93
CA ASP A 138 9.84 12.42 -4.41
C ASP A 138 8.90 12.95 -5.52
N GLU A 139 9.27 12.76 -6.79
CA GLU A 139 8.53 13.26 -7.95
C GLU A 139 7.38 12.34 -8.39
N TYR A 140 7.55 11.03 -8.26
CA TYR A 140 6.57 10.03 -8.67
C TYR A 140 6.37 8.99 -7.57
N ALA A 141 5.13 8.55 -7.39
CA ALA A 141 4.89 7.31 -6.67
C ALA A 141 4.98 6.11 -7.62
N GLY A 142 5.41 4.96 -7.09
CA GLY A 142 5.43 3.71 -7.85
C GLY A 142 4.03 3.15 -8.04
N LEU A 143 3.68 2.79 -9.27
CA LEU A 143 2.42 2.13 -9.60
C LEU A 143 2.69 0.71 -10.09
N PHE A 144 2.03 -0.27 -9.48
CA PHE A 144 2.02 -1.67 -9.87
C PHE A 144 0.58 -2.12 -10.09
N SER A 145 0.31 -2.93 -11.10
CA SER A 145 -1.06 -3.37 -11.37
C SER A 145 -1.08 -4.64 -12.21
N ASN A 146 -2.05 -5.51 -11.93
CA ASN A 146 -2.41 -6.67 -12.73
C ASN A 146 -3.41 -6.32 -13.85
N ASN A 147 -3.80 -5.03 -14.00
CA ASN A 147 -4.81 -4.58 -14.95
C ASN A 147 -4.41 -3.27 -15.64
N ASP A 148 -4.27 -3.30 -16.96
CA ASP A 148 -3.80 -2.16 -17.76
C ASP A 148 -4.78 -0.99 -17.78
N LYS A 149 -6.09 -1.28 -17.81
CA LYS A 149 -7.12 -0.24 -17.78
C LYS A 149 -7.09 0.51 -16.45
N LEU A 150 -7.02 -0.20 -15.34
CA LEU A 150 -6.93 0.39 -13.99
C LEU A 150 -5.66 1.24 -13.86
N SER A 151 -4.52 0.70 -14.29
CA SER A 151 -3.23 1.41 -14.28
C SER A 151 -3.31 2.73 -15.06
N LYS A 152 -3.86 2.69 -16.28
CA LYS A 152 -4.03 3.88 -17.12
C LYS A 152 -4.93 4.93 -16.46
N GLN A 153 -6.08 4.51 -15.91
CA GLN A 153 -7.02 5.40 -15.25
C GLN A 153 -6.43 6.10 -14.02
N LEU A 154 -5.62 5.38 -13.24
CA LEU A 154 -4.90 5.93 -12.08
C LEU A 154 -3.84 6.93 -12.53
N ALA A 155 -3.02 6.60 -13.52
CA ALA A 155 -1.99 7.50 -14.04
C ALA A 155 -2.60 8.80 -14.60
N GLU A 156 -3.65 8.71 -15.43
CA GLU A 156 -4.38 9.89 -15.94
C GLU A 156 -4.96 10.76 -14.81
N SER A 157 -5.46 10.14 -13.74
CA SER A 157 -5.99 10.87 -12.59
C SER A 157 -4.87 11.58 -11.83
N GLY A 158 -3.71 10.95 -11.72
CA GLY A 158 -2.52 11.52 -11.10
C GLY A 158 -1.97 12.71 -11.89
N ASP A 159 -1.90 12.59 -13.21
CA ASP A 159 -1.45 13.67 -14.09
C ASP A 159 -2.34 14.92 -13.98
N ILE A 160 -3.68 14.73 -13.93
CA ILE A 160 -4.64 15.84 -13.76
C ILE A 160 -4.46 16.55 -12.42
N GLU A 161 -4.20 15.83 -11.36
CA GLU A 161 -4.09 16.39 -10.00
C GLU A 161 -2.66 16.79 -9.60
N GLY A 162 -1.67 16.54 -10.46
CA GLY A 162 -0.25 16.77 -10.17
C GLY A 162 0.34 15.78 -9.15
N GLU A 163 -0.34 14.64 -8.93
CA GLU A 163 0.11 13.53 -8.09
C GLU A 163 0.56 12.37 -8.99
N LYS A 164 1.74 12.50 -9.56
CA LYS A 164 2.22 11.67 -10.66
C LYS A 164 2.56 10.25 -10.24
N LEU A 165 2.25 9.29 -11.13
CA LEU A 165 2.55 7.88 -10.97
C LEU A 165 3.48 7.38 -12.07
N TRP A 166 4.40 6.47 -11.73
CA TRP A 166 5.21 5.76 -12.70
C TRP A 166 4.99 4.26 -12.58
N ARG A 167 4.51 3.62 -13.67
CA ARG A 167 4.23 2.19 -13.68
C ARG A 167 5.51 1.37 -13.79
N LEU A 168 5.68 0.43 -12.86
CA LEU A 168 6.75 -0.54 -12.80
C LEU A 168 6.21 -1.96 -13.11
N PRO A 169 7.05 -2.87 -13.63
CA PRO A 169 6.60 -4.17 -14.11
C PRO A 169 6.30 -5.16 -12.99
N LEU A 170 5.39 -6.10 -13.27
CA LEU A 170 5.19 -7.35 -12.54
C LEU A 170 5.43 -8.50 -13.51
N ASN A 171 6.14 -9.56 -13.10
CA ASN A 171 6.31 -10.77 -13.91
C ASN A 171 6.74 -11.99 -13.08
N ASP A 172 6.66 -13.18 -13.69
CA ASP A 172 6.93 -14.47 -13.05
C ASP A 172 8.36 -14.62 -12.52
N ARG A 173 9.35 -13.93 -13.10
CA ARG A 173 10.74 -14.01 -12.58
C ARG A 173 10.85 -13.30 -11.24
N TYR A 174 10.20 -12.17 -11.07
CA TYR A 174 10.15 -11.47 -9.78
C TYR A 174 9.33 -12.26 -8.76
N ASP A 175 8.24 -12.90 -9.19
CA ASP A 175 7.44 -13.76 -8.32
C ASP A 175 8.27 -14.92 -7.76
N LYS A 176 9.02 -15.63 -8.61
CA LYS A 176 9.87 -16.75 -8.20
C LYS A 176 10.97 -16.37 -7.19
N MET A 177 11.39 -15.10 -7.14
CA MET A 177 12.37 -14.61 -6.16
C MET A 177 11.81 -14.62 -4.73
N LEU A 178 10.51 -14.75 -4.57
CA LEU A 178 9.82 -14.80 -3.27
C LEU A 178 9.59 -16.22 -2.74
N ASN A 179 10.03 -17.25 -3.46
CA ASN A 179 9.88 -18.62 -3.00
C ASN A 179 10.78 -18.88 -1.78
N SER A 180 10.21 -19.54 -0.77
CA SER A 180 10.93 -19.99 0.42
C SER A 180 11.17 -21.50 0.37
N PRO A 181 12.26 -22.02 0.93
CA PRO A 181 12.47 -23.46 1.06
C PRO A 181 11.65 -24.11 2.20
N ILE A 182 11.09 -23.33 3.12
CA ILE A 182 10.43 -23.80 4.34
C ILE A 182 9.00 -23.27 4.54
N ALA A 183 8.54 -22.37 3.65
CA ALA A 183 7.21 -21.79 3.68
C ALA A 183 6.69 -21.62 2.26
N ASP A 184 5.43 -21.19 2.08
CA ASP A 184 4.89 -20.91 0.75
C ASP A 184 5.61 -19.75 0.07
N MET A 185 6.12 -18.80 0.88
CA MET A 185 6.91 -17.66 0.39
C MET A 185 7.77 -17.05 1.51
N GLN A 186 8.66 -16.15 1.11
CA GLN A 186 9.44 -15.29 2.03
C GLN A 186 9.00 -13.83 1.89
N ASN A 187 9.15 -13.05 2.98
CA ASN A 187 8.66 -11.66 2.98
C ASN A 187 9.57 -10.68 2.23
N ILE A 188 10.82 -11.04 1.98
CA ILE A 188 11.78 -10.22 1.23
C ILE A 188 12.68 -11.12 0.38
N THR A 189 13.20 -10.61 -0.72
CA THR A 189 14.19 -11.31 -1.53
C THR A 189 15.59 -11.16 -0.96
N ASN A 190 16.43 -12.18 -1.13
CA ASN A 190 17.82 -12.14 -0.70
C ASN A 190 18.66 -11.16 -1.53
N GLY A 191 19.53 -10.44 -0.85
CA GLY A 191 20.50 -9.53 -1.48
C GLY A 191 19.90 -8.24 -2.05
N ARG A 192 20.73 -7.53 -2.86
CA ARG A 192 20.28 -6.33 -3.55
C ARG A 192 19.47 -6.72 -4.79
N GLY A 193 18.21 -6.35 -4.81
CA GLY A 193 17.29 -6.69 -5.90
C GLY A 193 16.30 -5.57 -6.17
N PRO A 194 15.31 -5.81 -7.05
CA PRO A 194 14.27 -4.85 -7.41
C PRO A 194 13.22 -4.72 -6.30
N GLY A 195 13.64 -4.17 -5.14
CA GLY A 195 12.89 -4.21 -3.87
C GLY A 195 11.43 -3.74 -3.95
N SER A 196 11.15 -2.66 -4.68
CA SER A 196 9.78 -2.17 -4.87
C SER A 196 8.94 -3.14 -5.70
N ILE A 197 9.53 -3.71 -6.77
CA ILE A 197 8.85 -4.67 -7.66
C ILE A 197 8.52 -5.95 -6.90
N THR A 198 9.49 -6.49 -6.15
CA THR A 198 9.27 -7.73 -5.39
C THR A 198 8.33 -7.53 -4.21
N ALA A 199 8.28 -6.32 -3.63
CA ALA A 199 7.27 -5.99 -2.63
C ALA A 199 5.85 -6.01 -3.21
N ALA A 200 5.65 -5.38 -4.37
CA ALA A 200 4.38 -5.42 -5.08
C ALA A 200 4.03 -6.84 -5.57
N GLN A 201 5.04 -7.61 -6.01
CA GLN A 201 4.86 -9.00 -6.43
C GLN A 201 4.43 -9.90 -5.25
N PHE A 202 4.97 -9.64 -4.04
CA PHE A 202 4.52 -10.29 -2.81
C PHE A 202 3.03 -10.00 -2.56
N LEU A 203 2.59 -8.74 -2.66
CA LEU A 203 1.19 -8.38 -2.49
C LEU A 203 0.29 -9.05 -3.53
N GLN A 204 0.75 -9.18 -4.77
CA GLN A 204 -0.02 -9.84 -5.83
C GLN A 204 -0.38 -11.29 -5.50
N ARG A 205 0.44 -12.02 -4.71
CA ARG A 205 0.13 -13.38 -4.25
C ARG A 205 -1.10 -13.46 -3.35
N PHE A 206 -1.51 -12.32 -2.80
CA PHE A 206 -2.72 -12.18 -1.96
C PHE A 206 -3.88 -11.53 -2.69
N VAL A 207 -3.75 -11.35 -4.00
CA VAL A 207 -4.81 -10.85 -4.88
C VAL A 207 -5.28 -11.98 -5.78
N ASN A 208 -6.58 -12.30 -5.72
CA ASN A 208 -7.18 -13.28 -6.60
C ASN A 208 -7.33 -12.70 -8.04
N LYS A 209 -8.44 -12.91 -8.71
CA LYS A 209 -8.71 -12.40 -10.08
C LYS A 209 -9.26 -10.96 -10.11
N VAL A 210 -9.22 -10.26 -8.99
CA VAL A 210 -9.73 -8.88 -8.90
C VAL A 210 -8.75 -7.92 -9.56
N PRO A 211 -9.19 -6.98 -10.41
CA PRO A 211 -8.37 -5.87 -10.86
C PRO A 211 -7.77 -5.12 -9.67
N TRP A 212 -6.45 -5.02 -9.64
CA TRP A 212 -5.73 -4.49 -8.50
C TRP A 212 -4.60 -3.56 -8.91
N ALA A 213 -4.37 -2.54 -8.09
CA ALA A 213 -3.21 -1.68 -8.17
C ALA A 213 -2.63 -1.38 -6.78
N HIS A 214 -1.31 -1.39 -6.70
CA HIS A 214 -0.54 -0.94 -5.54
C HIS A 214 0.17 0.37 -5.88
N LEU A 215 0.08 1.33 -4.96
CA LEU A 215 0.81 2.60 -5.02
C LEU A 215 1.85 2.63 -3.89
N ASP A 216 3.13 2.54 -4.24
CA ASP A 216 4.22 2.76 -3.29
C ASP A 216 4.49 4.27 -3.20
N ILE A 217 4.01 4.88 -2.13
CA ILE A 217 4.05 6.31 -1.89
C ILE A 217 5.16 6.74 -0.92
N ALA A 218 6.14 5.87 -0.65
CA ALA A 218 7.18 6.14 0.33
C ALA A 218 7.96 7.44 0.04
N GLY A 219 8.22 7.76 -1.24
CA GLY A 219 8.92 8.98 -1.62
C GLY A 219 8.06 10.25 -1.61
N THR A 220 6.74 10.11 -1.78
CA THR A 220 5.84 11.25 -2.03
C THR A 220 5.00 11.68 -0.83
N THR A 221 4.97 10.86 0.24
CA THR A 221 4.08 11.07 1.40
C THR A 221 4.57 12.14 2.36
N TRP A 222 5.86 12.42 2.40
CA TRP A 222 6.49 13.31 3.37
C TRP A 222 7.43 14.31 2.71
N THR A 223 7.31 15.60 3.08
CA THR A 223 8.20 16.65 2.57
C THR A 223 8.96 17.34 3.70
N LYS A 224 10.26 17.62 3.44
CA LYS A 224 11.10 18.39 4.36
C LYS A 224 10.94 19.90 4.21
N GLN A 225 10.32 20.36 3.12
CA GLN A 225 10.04 21.76 2.83
C GLN A 225 8.54 21.97 2.62
N PRO A 226 8.00 23.16 2.91
CA PRO A 226 6.62 23.48 2.58
C PRO A 226 6.38 23.39 1.07
N LEU A 227 5.25 22.82 0.68
CA LEU A 227 4.74 22.82 -0.69
C LEU A 227 3.60 23.86 -0.81
N PRO A 228 3.26 24.30 -2.04
CA PRO A 228 2.14 25.23 -2.23
C PRO A 228 0.81 24.73 -1.65
N THR A 229 0.64 23.41 -1.56
CA THR A 229 -0.62 22.76 -1.13
C THR A 229 -0.54 22.10 0.25
N SER A 230 0.66 22.06 0.87
CA SER A 230 0.83 21.44 2.19
C SER A 230 2.01 22.04 2.97
N PRO A 231 1.92 22.15 4.31
CA PRO A 231 3.06 22.50 5.13
C PRO A 231 4.14 21.41 5.08
N LYS A 232 5.31 21.68 5.68
CA LYS A 232 6.31 20.65 5.96
C LYS A 232 5.66 19.48 6.69
N GLY A 233 5.97 18.26 6.28
CA GLY A 233 5.44 17.02 6.85
C GLY A 233 4.60 16.24 5.85
N ALA A 234 3.44 15.75 6.27
CA ALA A 234 2.57 14.94 5.45
C ALA A 234 1.99 15.70 4.25
N THR A 235 2.15 15.16 3.04
CA THR A 235 1.69 15.78 1.79
C THR A 235 0.25 15.44 1.44
N ALA A 236 -0.31 14.39 2.04
CA ALA A 236 -1.58 13.77 1.66
C ALA A 236 -1.62 13.29 0.20
N PHE A 237 -0.45 13.00 -0.41
CA PHE A 237 -0.34 12.46 -1.77
C PHE A 237 -1.23 11.23 -1.94
N GLY A 238 -2.03 11.22 -2.99
CA GLY A 238 -2.98 10.16 -3.32
C GLY A 238 -4.45 10.51 -3.01
N VAL A 239 -4.73 11.46 -2.12
CA VAL A 239 -6.13 11.85 -1.80
C VAL A 239 -6.80 12.50 -3.01
N LYS A 240 -6.14 13.47 -3.64
CA LYS A 240 -6.70 14.16 -4.82
C LYS A 240 -6.78 13.22 -6.02
N LEU A 241 -5.72 12.46 -6.28
CA LEU A 241 -5.66 11.45 -7.33
C LEU A 241 -6.82 10.47 -7.23
N LEU A 242 -7.01 9.85 -6.06
CA LEU A 242 -8.06 8.84 -5.88
C LEU A 242 -9.46 9.46 -5.87
N ASN A 243 -9.63 10.68 -5.36
CA ASN A 243 -10.88 11.41 -5.47
C ASN A 243 -11.23 11.69 -6.93
N ARG A 244 -10.25 12.11 -7.75
CA ARG A 244 -10.41 12.29 -9.21
C ARG A 244 -10.75 10.97 -9.90
N PHE A 245 -10.03 9.91 -9.55
CA PHE A 245 -10.25 8.58 -10.09
C PHE A 245 -11.69 8.09 -9.84
N VAL A 246 -12.20 8.23 -8.61
CA VAL A 246 -13.59 7.89 -8.29
C VAL A 246 -14.57 8.74 -9.09
N SER A 247 -14.41 10.07 -9.08
CA SER A 247 -15.36 10.98 -9.73
C SER A 247 -15.40 10.79 -11.26
N LYS A 248 -14.25 10.53 -11.90
CA LYS A 248 -14.16 10.42 -13.35
C LYS A 248 -14.64 9.07 -13.88
N TYR A 249 -14.42 7.99 -13.14
CA TYR A 249 -14.61 6.64 -13.69
C TYR A 249 -15.71 5.82 -13.01
N TYR A 250 -16.16 6.21 -11.81
CA TYR A 250 -17.01 5.36 -10.98
C TYR A 250 -18.24 6.06 -10.36
N GLU A 251 -18.44 7.34 -10.62
CA GLU A 251 -19.66 8.04 -10.25
C GLU A 251 -20.63 8.12 -11.44
N GLY A 252 -21.91 7.94 -11.14
CA GLY A 252 -22.97 8.11 -12.14
C GLY A 252 -23.09 6.98 -13.15
N LYS A 253 -22.52 5.81 -12.82
CA LYS A 253 -22.71 4.58 -13.61
C LYS A 253 -23.69 3.66 -12.93
#